data_e59446357e1004dae27cd2ca432e3548
#
_entry.id   e59446357e1004dae27cd2ca432e3548
#
_cell.length_a   1.000
_cell.length_b   1.000
_cell.length_c   1.000
_cell.angle_alpha   90.00
_cell.angle_beta   90.00
_cell.angle_gamma   90.00
#
_symmetry.space_group_name_H-M   'P 1'
#
loop_
_entity.id
_entity.type
_entity.pdbx_description
1 polymer ?
#
loop_
_entity_poly.entity_id
_entity_poly.type
_entity_poly.pdbx_seq_one_letter_code
_entity_poly.pdbx_strand_id
1 'polypeptide(L)'
;MTEMNDQLSLENYSPFEVEKKWQEKWESLKAFSPNPEDDGEPFCVVIPPPNVTGSLHMGHAFNTALIDVVVRFQRLLGKNVLCLPGTDHASIAVQTILEKQLKSEGKTSEDIGRDEFLKRAWTVSYTHLTLPTRAQVVW
;
A
#
# COMPACT_ATOMS: atom_id res chain seq x y z
N MET A 1 -4.86 -15.72 -50.97
CA MET A 1 -5.37 -14.57 -50.22
C MET A 1 -6.20 -15.15 -49.09
N THR A 2 -5.56 -15.38 -47.96
CA THR A 2 -6.20 -15.93 -46.76
C THR A 2 -6.51 -14.73 -45.87
N GLU A 3 -7.77 -14.40 -45.77
CA GLU A 3 -8.26 -13.33 -44.86
C GLU A 3 -7.93 -13.77 -43.45
N MET A 4 -7.00 -13.08 -42.81
CA MET A 4 -6.80 -13.09 -41.37
C MET A 4 -7.99 -12.37 -40.76
N ASN A 5 -9.01 -13.13 -40.42
CA ASN A 5 -10.14 -12.64 -39.63
C ASN A 5 -9.68 -12.57 -38.18
N ASP A 6 -8.98 -11.50 -37.85
CA ASP A 6 -8.56 -11.14 -36.49
C ASP A 6 -9.82 -10.60 -35.77
N GLN A 7 -10.73 -11.53 -35.42
CA GLN A 7 -11.77 -11.23 -34.44
C GLN A 7 -11.03 -11.01 -33.10
N LEU A 8 -10.68 -9.77 -32.85
CA LEU A 8 -10.47 -9.28 -31.51
C LEU A 8 -11.70 -9.62 -30.69
N SER A 9 -11.69 -10.80 -30.08
CA SER A 9 -12.67 -11.11 -29.05
C SER A 9 -12.46 -10.07 -27.95
N LEU A 10 -13.37 -9.12 -27.86
CA LEU A 10 -13.50 -8.26 -26.71
C LEU A 10 -13.95 -9.16 -25.55
N GLU A 11 -13.04 -9.99 -25.07
CA GLU A 11 -13.23 -10.66 -23.79
C GLU A 11 -13.43 -9.55 -22.77
N ASN A 12 -14.52 -9.64 -22.05
CA ASN A 12 -14.84 -8.66 -21.02
C ASN A 12 -13.65 -8.55 -20.07
N TYR A 13 -13.09 -7.35 -19.93
CA TYR A 13 -12.00 -7.09 -19.00
C TYR A 13 -12.40 -7.53 -17.60
N SER A 14 -11.65 -8.50 -17.05
CA SER A 14 -11.81 -9.00 -15.68
C SER A 14 -10.75 -8.37 -14.78
N PRO A 15 -11.08 -7.33 -14.01
CA PRO A 15 -10.10 -6.67 -13.15
C PRO A 15 -9.40 -7.64 -12.20
N PHE A 16 -10.16 -8.53 -11.56
CA PHE A 16 -9.63 -9.46 -10.55
C PHE A 16 -8.54 -10.39 -11.08
N GLU A 17 -8.72 -10.92 -12.29
CA GLU A 17 -7.72 -11.81 -12.90
C GLU A 17 -6.49 -11.04 -13.36
N VAL A 18 -6.71 -9.87 -13.96
CA VAL A 18 -5.62 -9.02 -14.47
C VAL A 18 -4.80 -8.45 -13.31
N GLU A 19 -5.44 -7.94 -12.27
CA GLU A 19 -4.79 -7.38 -11.10
C GLU A 19 -3.92 -8.43 -10.40
N LYS A 20 -4.47 -9.62 -10.10
CA LYS A 20 -3.72 -10.71 -9.49
C LYS A 20 -2.49 -11.10 -10.30
N LYS A 21 -2.67 -11.31 -11.61
CA LYS A 21 -1.58 -11.68 -12.53
C LYS A 21 -0.46 -10.65 -12.54
N TRP A 22 -0.81 -9.37 -12.62
CA TRP A 22 0.19 -8.30 -12.66
C TRP A 22 0.86 -8.09 -11.30
N GLN A 23 0.14 -8.24 -10.21
CA GLN A 23 0.69 -8.17 -8.87
C GLN A 23 1.79 -9.22 -8.67
N GLU A 24 1.49 -10.48 -8.95
CA GLU A 24 2.46 -11.58 -8.86
C GLU A 24 3.69 -11.33 -9.76
N LYS A 25 3.46 -10.79 -10.97
CA LYS A 25 4.54 -10.47 -11.89
C LYS A 25 5.43 -9.33 -11.36
N TRP A 26 4.85 -8.27 -10.84
CA TRP A 26 5.61 -7.14 -10.30
C TRP A 26 6.43 -7.53 -9.07
N GLU A 27 5.88 -8.35 -8.20
CA GLU A 27 6.61 -8.88 -7.04
C GLU A 27 7.80 -9.76 -7.48
N SER A 28 7.58 -10.67 -8.42
CA SER A 28 8.63 -11.56 -8.93
C SER A 28 9.76 -10.80 -9.61
N LEU A 29 9.44 -9.74 -10.33
CA LEU A 29 10.41 -8.88 -11.02
C LEU A 29 11.03 -7.81 -10.12
N LYS A 30 10.59 -7.69 -8.87
CA LYS A 30 10.95 -6.58 -7.97
C LYS A 30 10.79 -5.21 -8.66
N ALA A 31 9.68 -5.05 -9.40
CA ALA A 31 9.48 -3.93 -10.31
C ALA A 31 9.50 -2.55 -9.66
N PHE A 32 9.29 -2.48 -8.35
CA PHE A 32 9.26 -1.23 -7.59
C PHE A 32 10.52 -0.98 -6.76
N SER A 33 11.45 -1.94 -6.74
CA SER A 33 12.73 -1.80 -6.06
C SER A 33 13.74 -1.12 -6.99
N PRO A 34 14.61 -0.26 -6.47
CA PRO A 34 15.72 0.25 -7.24
C PRO A 34 16.70 -0.87 -7.52
N ASN A 35 17.35 -0.81 -8.67
CA ASN A 35 18.43 -1.73 -8.98
C ASN A 35 19.77 -1.16 -8.47
N PRO A 36 20.45 -1.78 -7.49
CA PRO A 36 21.71 -1.27 -6.98
C PRO A 36 22.86 -1.24 -8.01
N GLU A 37 22.72 -2.05 -9.07
CA GLU A 37 23.73 -2.16 -10.13
C GLU A 37 23.44 -1.23 -11.32
N ASP A 38 22.34 -0.46 -11.24
CA ASP A 38 21.94 0.48 -12.28
C ASP A 38 22.62 1.84 -12.03
N ASP A 39 23.40 2.29 -12.99
CA ASP A 39 24.11 3.59 -12.98
C ASP A 39 23.24 4.77 -13.45
N GLY A 40 21.96 4.53 -13.68
CA GLY A 40 20.97 5.57 -13.93
C GLY A 40 20.88 6.61 -12.81
N GLU A 41 20.64 7.86 -13.17
CA GLU A 41 20.45 8.93 -12.18
C GLU A 41 19.40 8.54 -11.14
N PRO A 42 19.70 8.58 -9.83
CA PRO A 42 18.76 8.19 -8.80
C PRO A 42 17.60 9.19 -8.69
N PHE A 43 16.38 8.65 -8.59
CA PHE A 43 15.18 9.43 -8.35
C PHE A 43 14.34 8.75 -7.27
N CYS A 44 14.06 9.45 -6.18
CA CYS A 44 13.29 8.89 -5.05
C CYS A 44 12.03 9.73 -4.80
N VAL A 45 10.91 9.02 -4.63
CA VAL A 45 9.64 9.61 -4.18
C VAL A 45 9.15 8.87 -2.95
N VAL A 46 8.79 9.62 -1.91
CA VAL A 46 8.15 9.07 -0.71
C VAL A 46 6.64 9.30 -0.83
N ILE A 47 5.88 8.23 -0.72
CA ILE A 47 4.41 8.31 -0.73
C ILE A 47 3.94 8.83 0.63
N PRO A 48 3.03 9.83 0.68
CA PRO A 48 2.42 10.25 1.94
C PRO A 48 1.76 9.05 2.63
N PRO A 49 2.15 8.74 3.90
CA PRO A 49 1.72 7.52 4.55
C PRO A 49 0.25 7.61 4.96
N PRO A 50 -0.62 6.70 4.50
CA PRO A 50 -1.98 6.63 4.99
C PRO A 50 -2.03 6.13 6.43
N ASN A 51 -3.04 6.57 7.19
CA ASN A 51 -3.27 6.11 8.55
C ASN A 51 -3.68 4.63 8.55
N VAL A 52 -3.05 3.83 9.40
CA VAL A 52 -3.37 2.38 9.52
C VAL A 52 -4.81 2.11 9.97
N THR A 53 -5.43 3.05 10.67
CA THR A 53 -6.79 2.92 11.20
C THR A 53 -7.90 3.42 10.28
N GLY A 54 -7.53 3.98 9.12
CA GLY A 54 -8.46 4.56 8.15
C GLY A 54 -8.76 3.64 6.97
N SER A 55 -9.94 3.81 6.38
CA SER A 55 -10.22 3.23 5.07
C SER A 55 -9.67 4.14 3.97
N LEU A 56 -9.11 3.55 2.93
CA LEU A 56 -8.69 4.32 1.76
C LEU A 56 -9.92 4.86 1.03
N HIS A 57 -9.78 6.05 0.48
CA HIS A 57 -10.83 6.74 -0.28
C HIS A 57 -10.24 7.33 -1.57
N MET A 58 -11.10 7.89 -2.42
CA MET A 58 -10.71 8.45 -3.73
C MET A 58 -9.58 9.47 -3.65
N GLY A 59 -9.44 10.21 -2.55
CA GLY A 59 -8.31 11.13 -2.36
C GLY A 59 -6.96 10.42 -2.29
N HIS A 60 -6.90 9.26 -1.63
CA HIS A 60 -5.69 8.43 -1.62
C HIS A 60 -5.39 7.88 -3.03
N ALA A 61 -6.41 7.36 -3.72
CA ALA A 61 -6.25 6.84 -5.07
C ALA A 61 -5.75 7.93 -6.04
N PHE A 62 -6.32 9.12 -5.97
CA PHE A 62 -5.90 10.26 -6.81
C PHE A 62 -4.46 10.68 -6.53
N ASN A 63 -4.11 10.83 -5.24
CA ASN A 63 -2.74 11.22 -4.87
C ASN A 63 -1.72 10.19 -5.34
N THR A 64 -2.04 8.90 -5.16
CA THR A 64 -1.14 7.82 -5.57
C THR A 64 -1.03 7.72 -7.10
N ALA A 65 -2.13 7.93 -7.82
CA ALA A 65 -2.09 7.96 -9.29
C ALA A 65 -1.17 9.06 -9.83
N LEU A 66 -1.17 10.25 -9.21
CA LEU A 66 -0.26 11.33 -9.58
C LEU A 66 1.20 10.94 -9.35
N ILE A 67 1.50 10.32 -8.21
CA ILE A 67 2.85 9.84 -7.89
C ILE A 67 3.27 8.75 -8.87
N ASP A 68 2.38 7.78 -9.18
CA ASP A 68 2.66 6.71 -10.13
C ASP A 68 3.00 7.23 -11.52
N VAL A 69 2.28 8.24 -12.00
CA VAL A 69 2.60 8.90 -13.28
C VAL A 69 4.02 9.47 -13.28
N VAL A 70 4.41 10.16 -12.22
CA VAL A 70 5.76 10.73 -12.09
C VAL A 70 6.82 9.62 -12.04
N VAL A 71 6.59 8.57 -11.24
CA VAL A 71 7.50 7.42 -11.12
C VAL A 71 7.69 6.73 -12.48
N ARG A 72 6.61 6.45 -13.19
CA ARG A 72 6.67 5.83 -14.52
C ARG A 72 7.39 6.72 -15.52
N PHE A 73 7.11 8.01 -15.51
CA PHE A 73 7.78 8.97 -16.38
C PHE A 73 9.29 9.02 -16.14
N GLN A 74 9.73 9.06 -14.89
CA GLN A 74 11.16 9.06 -14.55
C GLN A 74 11.85 7.74 -14.96
N ARG A 75 11.17 6.60 -14.85
CA ARG A 75 11.66 5.32 -15.37
C ARG A 75 11.79 5.31 -16.90
N LEU A 76 10.82 5.89 -17.61
CA LEU A 76 10.92 6.02 -19.07
C LEU A 76 12.09 6.90 -19.51
N LEU A 77 12.53 7.82 -18.66
CA LEU A 77 13.73 8.63 -18.87
C LEU A 77 15.03 7.88 -18.53
N GLY A 78 14.95 6.60 -18.13
CA GLY A 78 16.12 5.78 -17.80
C GLY A 78 16.69 6.01 -16.41
N LYS A 79 15.94 6.62 -15.48
CA LYS A 79 16.40 6.82 -14.11
C LYS A 79 16.20 5.58 -13.25
N ASN A 80 17.09 5.40 -12.28
CA ASN A 80 16.94 4.40 -11.22
C ASN A 80 15.99 4.92 -10.16
N VAL A 81 14.73 4.44 -10.18
CA VAL A 81 13.63 5.03 -9.41
C VAL A 81 13.26 4.18 -8.22
N LEU A 82 13.28 4.79 -7.04
CA LEU A 82 12.69 4.27 -5.81
C LEU A 82 11.37 4.99 -5.51
N CYS A 83 10.28 4.24 -5.43
CA CYS A 83 9.03 4.71 -4.87
C CYS A 83 8.84 4.06 -3.50
N LEU A 84 9.01 4.85 -2.44
CA LEU A 84 9.00 4.35 -1.06
C LEU A 84 7.62 4.49 -0.44
N PRO A 85 6.88 3.39 -0.23
CA PRO A 85 5.62 3.42 0.51
C PRO A 85 5.85 3.49 2.01
N GLY A 86 4.83 3.91 2.74
CA GLY A 86 4.83 3.90 4.20
C GLY A 86 3.42 3.93 4.75
N THR A 87 3.30 3.76 6.05
CA THR A 87 2.04 3.88 6.78
C THR A 87 2.25 4.73 8.02
N ASP A 88 1.24 5.51 8.39
CA ASP A 88 1.21 6.27 9.63
C ASP A 88 0.45 5.46 10.70
N HIS A 89 1.09 5.21 11.82
CA HIS A 89 0.46 4.53 12.95
C HIS A 89 -0.70 5.33 13.55
N ALA A 90 -0.80 6.63 13.27
CA ALA A 90 -1.89 7.50 13.73
C ALA A 90 -2.20 7.30 15.23
N SER A 91 -1.21 7.54 16.09
CA SER A 91 -1.20 7.15 17.51
C SER A 91 -2.49 7.54 18.27
N ILE A 92 -3.07 8.71 18.00
CA ILE A 92 -4.33 9.17 18.62
C ILE A 92 -5.50 8.25 18.22
N ALA A 93 -5.57 7.83 16.97
CA ALA A 93 -6.62 6.94 16.50
C ALA A 93 -6.48 5.53 17.10
N VAL A 94 -5.26 5.00 17.17
CA VAL A 94 -4.97 3.71 17.83
C VAL A 94 -5.33 3.78 19.30
N GLN A 95 -4.96 4.85 19.99
CA GLN A 95 -5.33 5.07 21.39
C GLN A 95 -6.85 5.09 21.57
N THR A 96 -7.57 5.81 20.73
CA THR A 96 -9.05 5.90 20.81
C THR A 96 -9.70 4.51 20.64
N ILE A 97 -9.19 3.69 19.71
CA ILE A 97 -9.68 2.33 19.51
C ILE A 97 -9.43 1.49 20.77
N LEU A 98 -8.22 1.57 21.30
CA LEU A 98 -7.83 0.80 22.49
C LEU A 98 -8.62 1.23 23.73
N GLU A 99 -8.84 2.51 23.94
CA GLU A 99 -9.67 3.03 25.05
C GLU A 99 -11.11 2.55 24.96
N LYS A 100 -11.68 2.47 23.74
CA LYS A 100 -13.01 1.89 23.51
C LYS A 100 -13.05 0.41 23.87
N GLN A 101 -12.02 -0.34 23.50
CA GLN A 101 -11.91 -1.76 23.85
C GLN A 101 -11.81 -1.96 25.37
N LEU A 102 -10.92 -1.21 26.04
CA LEU A 102 -10.77 -1.26 27.48
C LEU A 102 -12.06 -0.91 28.21
N LYS A 103 -12.76 0.12 27.75
CA LYS A 103 -14.05 0.50 28.31
C LYS A 103 -15.10 -0.60 28.17
N SER A 104 -15.09 -1.36 27.08
CA SER A 104 -15.98 -2.52 26.95
C SER A 104 -15.60 -3.67 27.88
N GLU A 105 -14.33 -3.77 28.29
CA GLU A 105 -13.82 -4.70 29.29
C GLU A 105 -14.04 -4.19 30.75
N GLY A 106 -14.57 -2.98 30.92
CA GLY A 106 -14.72 -2.34 32.22
C GLY A 106 -13.40 -1.88 32.85
N LYS A 107 -12.39 -1.63 32.02
CA LYS A 107 -11.04 -1.21 32.43
C LYS A 107 -10.67 0.15 31.88
N THR A 108 -9.68 0.76 32.50
CA THR A 108 -9.03 1.97 32.03
C THR A 108 -7.58 1.69 31.58
N SER A 109 -6.95 2.64 30.92
CA SER A 109 -5.52 2.54 30.57
C SER A 109 -4.63 2.48 31.82
N GLU A 110 -5.06 3.10 32.91
CA GLU A 110 -4.33 3.11 34.18
C GLU A 110 -4.37 1.73 34.85
N ASP A 111 -5.50 1.01 34.75
CA ASP A 111 -5.68 -0.32 35.34
C ASP A 111 -4.76 -1.37 34.75
N ILE A 112 -4.44 -1.27 33.45
CA ILE A 112 -3.59 -2.25 32.76
C ILE A 112 -2.11 -1.84 32.76
N GLY A 113 -1.79 -0.61 33.04
CA GLY A 113 -0.43 -0.08 33.06
C GLY A 113 0.16 0.10 31.65
N ARG A 114 1.31 0.80 31.61
CA ARG A 114 1.94 1.25 30.34
C ARG A 114 2.36 0.09 29.43
N ASP A 115 2.97 -0.94 29.98
CA ASP A 115 3.55 -2.00 29.18
C ASP A 115 2.48 -2.84 28.47
N GLU A 116 1.41 -3.16 29.16
CA GLU A 116 0.28 -3.88 28.57
C GLU A 116 -0.47 -2.99 27.57
N PHE A 117 -0.60 -1.69 27.87
CA PHE A 117 -1.18 -0.71 26.93
C PHE A 117 -0.39 -0.66 25.64
N LEU A 118 0.94 -0.54 25.67
CA LEU A 118 1.80 -0.54 24.49
C LEU A 118 1.69 -1.83 23.70
N LYS A 119 1.68 -2.97 24.36
CA LYS A 119 1.52 -4.28 23.72
C LYS A 119 0.21 -4.37 22.94
N ARG A 120 -0.89 -3.94 23.54
CA ARG A 120 -2.20 -3.89 22.88
C ARG A 120 -2.25 -2.88 21.75
N ALA A 121 -1.63 -1.71 21.92
CA ALA A 121 -1.53 -0.70 20.86
C ALA A 121 -0.78 -1.23 19.63
N TRP A 122 0.32 -1.95 19.82
CA TRP A 122 1.02 -2.65 18.74
C TRP A 122 0.15 -3.69 18.06
N THR A 123 -0.63 -4.46 18.84
CA THR A 123 -1.54 -5.47 18.27
C THR A 123 -2.60 -4.80 17.38
N VAL A 124 -3.20 -3.70 17.81
CA VAL A 124 -4.15 -2.92 17.00
C VAL A 124 -3.48 -2.44 15.72
N SER A 125 -2.29 -1.85 15.82
CA SER A 125 -1.53 -1.36 14.67
C SER A 125 -1.22 -2.47 13.65
N TYR A 126 -0.70 -3.61 14.11
CA TYR A 126 -0.38 -4.75 13.24
C TYR A 126 -1.62 -5.35 12.59
N THR A 127 -2.73 -5.46 13.29
CA THR A 127 -3.98 -5.99 12.73
C THR A 127 -4.46 -5.13 11.56
N HIS A 128 -4.36 -3.80 11.67
CA HIS A 128 -4.74 -2.89 10.60
C HIS A 128 -3.73 -2.86 9.46
N LEU A 129 -2.44 -3.01 9.74
CA LEU A 129 -1.40 -3.11 8.71
C LEU A 129 -1.50 -4.39 7.88
N THR A 130 -1.91 -5.51 8.48
CA THR A 130 -1.88 -6.81 7.81
C THR A 130 -3.15 -7.15 7.03
N LEU A 131 -4.30 -6.59 7.37
CA LEU A 131 -5.57 -6.91 6.72
C LEU A 131 -5.86 -6.05 5.48
N PRO A 132 -5.76 -4.70 5.52
CA PRO A 132 -6.04 -3.88 4.34
C PRO A 132 -4.80 -3.57 3.48
N THR A 133 -3.60 -3.54 4.05
CA THR A 133 -2.39 -3.09 3.34
C THR A 133 -1.79 -4.12 2.43
N ARG A 134 -1.98 -5.42 2.65
CA ARG A 134 -1.54 -6.44 1.68
C ARG A 134 -2.22 -6.30 0.32
N ALA A 135 -3.45 -5.80 0.29
CA ALA A 135 -4.17 -5.53 -0.95
C ALA A 135 -3.91 -4.12 -1.53
N GLN A 136 -3.25 -3.23 -0.78
CA GLN A 136 -3.20 -1.80 -1.07
C GLN A 136 -1.78 -1.24 -1.27
N VAL A 137 -0.74 -1.98 -0.96
CA VAL A 137 0.67 -1.57 -1.14
C VAL A 137 1.31 -2.30 -2.32
N VAL A 138 0.51 -2.75 -3.24
CA VAL A 138 1.01 -3.33 -4.48
C VAL A 138 0.86 -2.31 -5.59
N TRP A 139 1.91 -1.62 -5.80
CA TRP A 139 2.15 -0.73 -6.94
C TRP A 139 3.16 -1.31 -7.89
#